data_056c915585f4734941acc9e27981c429
#
_entry.id   056c915585f4734941acc9e27981c429
#
_cell.length_a   1.000
_cell.length_b   1.000
_cell.length_c   1.000
_cell.angle_alpha   90.00
_cell.angle_beta   90.00
_cell.angle_gamma   90.00
#
_symmetry.space_group_name_H-M   'P 1'
#
loop_
_entity.id
_entity.type
_entity.pdbx_description
1 polymer ?
#
loop_
_entity_poly.entity_id
_entity_poly.type
_entity_poly.pdbx_seq_one_letter_code
_entity_poly.pdbx_strand_id
1 'polypeptide(L)'
;MKSLKTTTLPTIPALRAIANDVVFDVLMYLTPVFCRDVLDTVTQQICGLHQTFQDIHPDFVKHGGTWSLVGHSLGSVICWDLLAVLKEHTKAHLKTDAERNPVGYQAYVSDGMTPNGPWGPPVKMDRVIPFVPENTLFLGSPLGMFLTLRGAHPVLDEMRNDQRISPFTLPTKSLYNIFH
;
A
#
# COMPACT_ATOMS: atom_id res chain seq x y z
N MET A 1 -0.68 31.55 -14.15
CA MET A 1 -1.68 30.62 -13.63
C MET A 1 -3.04 31.31 -13.58
N LYS A 2 -3.83 31.25 -14.63
CA LYS A 2 -5.22 31.69 -14.60
C LYS A 2 -6.04 30.55 -14.01
N SER A 3 -6.52 30.82 -12.92
CA SER A 3 -7.16 30.16 -11.83
C SER A 3 -8.29 29.21 -12.27
N LEU A 4 -8.25 27.98 -11.82
CA LEU A 4 -9.38 27.03 -11.68
C LEU A 4 -10.61 27.65 -10.97
N LYS A 5 -10.45 28.86 -10.41
CA LYS A 5 -11.52 29.60 -9.72
C LYS A 5 -12.71 30.01 -10.61
N THR A 6 -12.54 30.03 -11.91
CA THR A 6 -13.58 30.48 -12.85
C THR A 6 -14.52 29.37 -13.33
N THR A 7 -14.22 28.10 -13.06
CA THR A 7 -15.03 26.94 -13.46
C THR A 7 -15.78 26.28 -12.30
N THR A 8 -15.71 26.85 -11.11
CA THR A 8 -16.27 26.23 -9.91
C THR A 8 -17.61 26.85 -9.50
N LEU A 9 -18.63 26.00 -9.28
CA LEU A 9 -19.92 26.40 -8.74
C LEU A 9 -19.78 27.00 -7.31
N PRO A 10 -20.58 28.03 -6.92
CA PRO A 10 -20.41 28.76 -5.66
C PRO A 10 -20.96 28.03 -4.43
N THR A 11 -20.63 26.74 -4.26
CA THR A 11 -21.10 25.98 -3.10
C THR A 11 -19.94 25.64 -2.17
N ILE A 12 -19.99 26.10 -0.93
CA ILE A 12 -19.12 25.79 0.21
C ILE A 12 -17.63 25.82 -0.15
N PRO A 13 -17.01 27.03 -0.26
CA PRO A 13 -15.61 27.17 -0.73
C PRO A 13 -14.58 26.41 0.11
N ALA A 14 -14.78 26.30 1.42
CA ALA A 14 -13.86 25.62 2.32
C ALA A 14 -13.86 24.09 2.10
N LEU A 15 -15.03 23.48 1.96
CA LEU A 15 -15.14 22.04 1.70
C LEU A 15 -14.55 21.68 0.34
N ARG A 16 -14.70 22.55 -0.64
CA ARG A 16 -14.14 22.37 -1.97
C ARG A 16 -12.62 22.52 -1.99
N ALA A 17 -12.05 23.44 -1.23
CA ALA A 17 -10.60 23.56 -1.09
C ALA A 17 -10.01 22.25 -0.54
N ILE A 18 -10.59 21.73 0.54
CA ILE A 18 -10.17 20.45 1.13
C ILE A 18 -10.34 19.29 0.14
N ALA A 19 -11.47 19.22 -0.56
CA ALA A 19 -11.71 18.17 -1.55
C ALA A 19 -10.75 18.25 -2.73
N ASN A 20 -10.40 19.44 -3.21
CA ASN A 20 -9.44 19.63 -4.29
C ASN A 20 -8.03 19.22 -3.86
N ASP A 21 -7.62 19.54 -2.63
CA ASP A 21 -6.32 19.15 -2.10
C ASP A 21 -6.23 17.62 -1.98
N VAL A 22 -7.25 16.96 -1.43
CA VAL A 22 -7.31 15.49 -1.34
C VAL A 22 -7.30 14.84 -2.72
N VAL A 23 -8.08 15.37 -3.68
CA VAL A 23 -8.09 14.84 -5.05
C VAL A 23 -6.73 15.03 -5.72
N PHE A 24 -6.08 16.16 -5.50
CA PHE A 24 -4.75 16.40 -6.03
C PHE A 24 -3.73 15.42 -5.48
N ASP A 25 -3.71 15.20 -4.16
CA ASP A 25 -2.82 14.24 -3.51
C ASP A 25 -3.04 12.81 -4.04
N VAL A 26 -4.31 12.43 -4.23
CA VAL A 26 -4.67 11.14 -4.84
C VAL A 26 -4.11 11.02 -6.27
N LEU A 27 -4.32 12.04 -7.10
CA LEU A 27 -3.84 12.02 -8.49
C LEU A 27 -2.32 11.98 -8.55
N MET A 28 -1.63 12.73 -7.68
CA MET A 28 -0.19 12.73 -7.60
C MET A 28 0.34 11.35 -7.17
N TYR A 29 -0.25 10.74 -6.14
CA TYR A 29 0.16 9.42 -5.67
C TYR A 29 -0.07 8.30 -6.70
N LEU A 30 -0.99 8.47 -7.66
CA LEU A 30 -1.16 7.53 -8.79
C LEU A 30 0.00 7.59 -9.79
N THR A 31 0.83 8.62 -9.76
CA THR A 31 1.98 8.71 -10.66
C THR A 31 3.17 7.92 -10.09
N PRO A 32 3.92 7.16 -10.91
CA PRO A 32 5.02 6.32 -10.41
C PRO A 32 6.11 7.09 -9.66
N VAL A 33 6.43 8.30 -10.10
CA VAL A 33 7.49 9.12 -9.48
C VAL A 33 7.12 9.52 -8.07
N PHE A 34 5.96 10.15 -7.89
CA PHE A 34 5.50 10.55 -6.54
C PHE A 34 5.23 9.38 -5.63
N CYS A 35 4.62 8.31 -6.16
CA CYS A 35 4.41 7.08 -5.40
C CYS A 35 5.72 6.54 -4.83
N ARG A 36 6.78 6.49 -5.65
CA ARG A 36 8.11 6.04 -5.22
C ARG A 36 8.66 6.92 -4.12
N ASP A 37 8.71 8.25 -4.35
CA ASP A 37 9.28 9.20 -3.40
C ASP A 37 8.57 9.14 -2.04
N VAL A 38 7.25 9.05 -2.04
CA VAL A 38 6.45 8.91 -0.82
C VAL A 38 6.76 7.59 -0.12
N LEU A 39 6.73 6.47 -0.83
CA LEU A 39 6.99 5.15 -0.25
C LEU A 39 8.42 5.04 0.28
N ASP A 40 9.42 5.53 -0.45
CA ASP A 40 10.82 5.54 0.01
C ASP A 40 10.97 6.37 1.28
N THR A 41 10.39 7.57 1.30
CA THR A 41 10.45 8.47 2.45
C THR A 41 9.80 7.85 3.69
N VAL A 42 8.58 7.32 3.54
CA VAL A 42 7.84 6.71 4.65
C VAL A 42 8.54 5.45 5.15
N THR A 43 9.02 4.60 4.23
CA THR A 43 9.77 3.39 4.60
C THR A 43 11.04 3.75 5.38
N GLN A 44 11.79 4.75 4.91
CA GLN A 44 13.01 5.20 5.60
C GLN A 44 12.71 5.72 7.01
N GLN A 45 11.65 6.51 7.17
CA GLN A 45 11.24 7.03 8.47
C GLN A 45 10.81 5.90 9.41
N ILE A 46 10.01 4.95 8.93
CA ILE A 46 9.60 3.77 9.72
C ILE A 46 10.82 2.96 10.16
N CYS A 47 11.77 2.70 9.25
CA CYS A 47 12.99 1.98 9.58
C CYS A 47 13.81 2.70 10.66
N GLY A 48 13.97 4.03 10.54
CA GLY A 48 14.70 4.83 11.51
C GLY A 48 14.03 4.84 12.89
N LEU A 49 12.72 5.04 12.93
CA LEU A 49 11.94 5.01 14.19
C LEU A 49 11.98 3.62 14.84
N HIS A 50 11.82 2.56 14.05
CA HIS A 50 11.90 1.19 14.53
C HIS A 50 13.26 0.88 15.13
N GLN A 51 14.35 1.26 14.46
CA GLN A 51 15.71 1.06 14.97
C GLN A 51 15.92 1.83 16.29
N THR A 52 15.57 3.12 16.34
CA THR A 52 15.68 3.94 17.54
C THR A 52 14.89 3.34 18.70
N PHE A 53 13.67 2.85 18.44
CA PHE A 53 12.85 2.21 19.46
C PHE A 53 13.50 0.91 19.98
N GLN A 54 14.04 0.08 19.10
CA GLN A 54 14.70 -1.16 19.47
C GLN A 54 15.99 -0.92 20.27
N ASP A 55 16.74 0.13 19.95
CA ASP A 55 17.94 0.50 20.70
C ASP A 55 17.61 0.91 22.14
N ILE A 56 16.45 1.55 22.36
CA ILE A 56 15.96 1.94 23.69
C ILE A 56 15.28 0.77 24.40
N HIS A 57 14.61 -0.10 23.66
CA HIS A 57 13.81 -1.21 24.19
C HIS A 57 14.19 -2.57 23.55
N PRO A 58 15.42 -3.08 23.78
CA PRO A 58 15.94 -4.25 23.08
C PRO A 58 15.15 -5.54 23.33
N ASP A 59 14.48 -5.64 24.47
CA ASP A 59 13.70 -6.81 24.84
C ASP A 59 12.20 -6.69 24.55
N PHE A 60 11.78 -5.63 23.82
CA PHE A 60 10.37 -5.38 23.53
C PHE A 60 9.69 -6.60 22.90
N VAL A 61 10.26 -7.16 21.84
CA VAL A 61 9.71 -8.31 21.11
C VAL A 61 9.76 -9.58 21.96
N LYS A 62 10.83 -9.78 22.74
CA LYS A 62 10.94 -10.92 23.67
C LYS A 62 9.84 -10.94 24.73
N HIS A 63 9.39 -9.77 25.14
CA HIS A 63 8.30 -9.61 26.11
C HIS A 63 6.91 -9.58 25.45
N GLY A 64 6.81 -10.00 24.17
CA GLY A 64 5.53 -10.08 23.47
C GLY A 64 5.06 -8.75 22.86
N GLY A 65 5.94 -7.77 22.77
CA GLY A 65 5.65 -6.50 22.09
C GLY A 65 5.39 -6.69 20.59
N THR A 66 4.40 -6.01 20.06
CA THR A 66 3.99 -6.09 18.66
C THR A 66 3.86 -4.72 18.04
N TRP A 67 3.91 -4.68 16.70
CA TRP A 67 3.78 -3.47 15.92
C TRP A 67 2.43 -3.44 15.23
N SER A 68 1.85 -2.25 15.13
CA SER A 68 0.62 -2.04 14.37
C SER A 68 0.81 -0.85 13.43
N LEU A 69 0.12 -0.88 12.29
CA LEU A 69 0.05 0.22 11.34
C LEU A 69 -1.34 0.86 11.38
N VAL A 70 -1.39 2.18 11.38
CA VAL A 70 -2.64 2.94 11.26
C VAL A 70 -2.50 3.91 10.11
N GLY A 71 -3.35 3.79 9.10
CA GLY A 71 -3.40 4.67 7.96
C GLY A 71 -4.74 5.41 7.88
N HIS A 72 -4.71 6.74 7.78
CA HIS A 72 -5.90 7.54 7.57
C HIS A 72 -5.94 8.10 6.15
N SER A 73 -7.08 8.04 5.49
CA SER A 73 -7.26 8.55 4.11
C SER A 73 -6.19 7.98 3.17
N LEU A 74 -5.43 8.81 2.45
CA LEU A 74 -4.31 8.40 1.59
C LEU A 74 -3.27 7.56 2.35
N GLY A 75 -3.04 7.82 3.63
CA GLY A 75 -2.14 7.03 4.48
C GLY A 75 -2.52 5.55 4.56
N SER A 76 -3.80 5.20 4.39
CA SER A 76 -4.24 3.79 4.32
C SER A 76 -3.79 3.11 3.02
N VAL A 77 -3.77 3.85 1.91
CA VAL A 77 -3.26 3.35 0.63
C VAL A 77 -1.74 3.15 0.70
N ILE A 78 -1.04 4.09 1.34
CA ILE A 78 0.40 3.97 1.60
C ILE A 78 0.70 2.73 2.45
N CYS A 79 -0.04 2.50 3.55
CA CYS A 79 0.11 1.29 4.37
C CYS A 79 -0.15 0.01 3.56
N TRP A 80 -1.18 0.01 2.73
CA TRP A 80 -1.46 -1.11 1.81
C TRP A 80 -0.27 -1.39 0.90
N ASP A 81 0.26 -0.36 0.27
CA ASP A 81 1.38 -0.47 -0.67
C ASP A 81 2.66 -0.96 0.01
N LEU A 82 2.97 -0.47 1.23
CA LEU A 82 4.08 -0.96 2.03
C LEU A 82 3.96 -2.46 2.34
N LEU A 83 2.76 -2.92 2.68
CA LEU A 83 2.50 -4.34 2.94
C LEU A 83 2.54 -5.18 1.66
N ALA A 84 2.08 -4.66 0.53
CA ALA A 84 2.19 -5.34 -0.75
C ALA A 84 3.66 -5.53 -1.17
N VAL A 85 4.49 -4.50 -0.99
CA VAL A 85 5.93 -4.58 -1.23
C VAL A 85 6.60 -5.57 -0.26
N LEU A 86 6.27 -5.54 1.03
CA LEU A 86 6.77 -6.49 2.01
C LEU A 86 6.43 -7.94 1.63
N LYS A 87 5.20 -8.19 1.16
CA LYS A 87 4.76 -9.51 0.67
C LYS A 87 5.64 -10.01 -0.47
N GLU A 88 5.92 -9.17 -1.45
CA GLU A 88 6.73 -9.56 -2.60
C GLU A 88 8.19 -9.82 -2.21
N HIS A 89 8.76 -9.02 -1.32
CA HIS A 89 10.10 -9.28 -0.77
C HIS A 89 10.17 -10.61 -0.01
N THR A 90 9.19 -10.89 0.84
CA THR A 90 9.12 -12.16 1.59
C THR A 90 9.02 -13.36 0.65
N LYS A 91 8.19 -13.27 -0.40
CA LYS A 91 8.10 -14.32 -1.42
C LYS A 91 9.42 -14.51 -2.18
N ALA A 92 10.12 -13.44 -2.50
CA ALA A 92 11.41 -13.52 -3.19
C ALA A 92 12.45 -14.26 -2.35
N HIS A 93 12.49 -14.04 -1.03
CA HIS A 93 13.37 -14.76 -0.11
C HIS A 93 13.00 -16.22 0.11
N LEU A 94 11.70 -16.56 0.06
CA LEU A 94 11.26 -17.95 0.18
C LEU A 94 11.46 -18.78 -1.10
N LYS A 95 11.72 -18.12 -2.24
CA LYS A 95 11.93 -18.80 -3.54
C LYS A 95 13.33 -19.36 -3.75
N THR A 96 14.21 -19.37 -2.77
CA THR A 96 15.57 -19.91 -2.94
C THR A 96 15.62 -21.44 -2.96
N ASP A 97 14.56 -22.19 -2.51
CA ASP A 97 14.69 -23.64 -2.36
C ASP A 97 13.53 -24.49 -2.88
N ALA A 98 13.02 -24.42 -3.94
CA ALA A 98 12.02 -25.34 -4.52
C ALA A 98 10.61 -24.78 -4.66
N GLU A 99 10.27 -24.58 -5.82
CA GLU A 99 8.98 -24.40 -6.47
C GLU A 99 8.84 -23.09 -7.25
N ARG A 100 9.65 -23.01 -8.27
CA ARG A 100 9.40 -22.15 -9.42
C ARG A 100 8.28 -22.75 -10.24
N ASN A 101 7.05 -22.37 -9.97
CA ASN A 101 6.04 -22.39 -11.03
C ASN A 101 4.96 -21.32 -10.75
N PRO A 102 5.11 -20.14 -11.32
CA PRO A 102 4.07 -19.12 -11.29
C PRO A 102 3.53 -18.90 -12.70
N VAL A 103 2.79 -19.84 -13.24
CA VAL A 103 2.13 -19.64 -14.56
C VAL A 103 1.08 -18.51 -14.49
N GLY A 104 0.53 -18.21 -13.28
CA GLY A 104 -0.44 -17.14 -13.09
C GLY A 104 0.16 -15.74 -12.93
N TYR A 105 1.37 -15.63 -12.39
CA TYR A 105 1.98 -14.33 -12.09
C TYR A 105 2.75 -13.73 -13.26
N GLN A 106 3.36 -14.55 -14.11
CA GLN A 106 4.06 -14.08 -15.31
C GLN A 106 3.14 -13.49 -16.36
N ALA A 107 1.87 -13.88 -16.41
CA ALA A 107 0.91 -13.33 -17.36
C ALA A 107 0.61 -11.84 -17.10
N TYR A 108 0.64 -11.39 -15.82
CA TYR A 108 0.41 -9.99 -15.48
C TYR A 108 1.63 -9.09 -15.70
N VAL A 109 2.83 -9.63 -15.62
CA VAL A 109 4.08 -8.88 -15.84
C VAL A 109 4.34 -8.66 -17.33
N SER A 110 3.79 -9.50 -18.19
CA SER A 110 3.99 -9.42 -19.65
C SER A 110 3.24 -8.27 -20.33
N ASP A 111 2.19 -7.72 -19.71
CA ASP A 111 1.35 -6.67 -20.29
C ASP A 111 1.77 -5.23 -19.93
N GLY A 112 2.98 -5.03 -19.41
CA GLY A 112 3.50 -3.69 -19.09
C GLY A 112 2.78 -3.03 -17.90
N MET A 113 1.92 -3.74 -17.19
CA MET A 113 1.31 -3.30 -15.95
C MET A 113 2.25 -3.49 -14.76
N THR A 114 2.11 -2.66 -13.80
CA THR A 114 2.89 -2.40 -12.60
C THR A 114 3.73 -3.57 -12.05
N PRO A 115 4.97 -3.34 -11.56
CA PRO A 115 5.88 -4.39 -11.05
C PRO A 115 5.27 -5.28 -9.97
N ASN A 116 4.26 -4.80 -9.26
CA ASN A 116 3.59 -5.48 -8.14
C ASN A 116 2.16 -5.92 -8.50
N GLY A 117 1.82 -5.92 -9.80
CA GLY A 117 0.45 -6.17 -10.26
C GLY A 117 -0.53 -5.06 -9.85
N PRO A 118 -1.84 -5.24 -10.11
CA PRO A 118 -2.86 -4.22 -9.82
C PRO A 118 -3.10 -4.01 -8.31
N TRP A 119 -2.60 -4.91 -7.47
CA TRP A 119 -2.79 -4.90 -6.02
C TRP A 119 -1.69 -4.16 -5.24
N GLY A 120 -0.60 -3.82 -5.91
CA GLY A 120 0.52 -3.12 -5.30
C GLY A 120 0.79 -1.76 -5.94
N PRO A 121 1.82 -1.05 -5.44
CA PRO A 121 2.20 0.23 -6.00
C PRO A 121 2.75 0.07 -7.43
N PRO A 122 2.59 1.10 -8.29
CA PRO A 122 3.08 1.07 -9.67
C PRO A 122 4.62 1.20 -9.77
N VAL A 123 5.34 0.91 -8.70
CA VAL A 123 6.78 1.09 -8.59
C VAL A 123 7.44 -0.10 -7.90
N LYS A 124 8.68 -0.38 -8.29
CA LYS A 124 9.53 -1.34 -7.61
C LYS A 124 10.27 -0.64 -6.47
N MET A 125 10.28 -1.27 -5.30
CA MET A 125 10.94 -0.78 -4.10
C MET A 125 12.08 -1.72 -3.72
N ASP A 126 13.21 -1.13 -3.32
CA ASP A 126 14.38 -1.90 -2.88
C ASP A 126 14.43 -2.07 -1.36
N ARG A 127 13.59 -1.32 -0.64
CA ARG A 127 13.53 -1.33 0.82
C ARG A 127 12.10 -1.63 1.29
N VAL A 128 11.99 -2.37 2.38
CA VAL A 128 10.72 -2.73 3.01
C VAL A 128 10.71 -2.28 4.48
N ILE A 129 9.51 -2.21 5.06
CA ILE A 129 9.37 -2.01 6.50
C ILE A 129 9.98 -3.21 7.25
N PRO A 130 10.60 -3.00 8.45
CA PRO A 130 11.41 -4.00 9.13
C PRO A 130 10.62 -4.97 10.00
N PHE A 131 9.29 -4.96 9.94
CA PHE A 131 8.42 -5.81 10.75
C PHE A 131 7.14 -6.21 10.00
N VAL A 132 6.55 -7.29 10.43
CA VAL A 132 5.18 -7.68 10.06
C VAL A 132 4.22 -7.15 11.12
N PRO A 133 3.27 -6.26 10.79
CA PRO A 133 2.36 -5.74 11.78
C PRO A 133 1.38 -6.80 12.31
N GLU A 134 1.14 -6.77 13.60
CA GLU A 134 0.06 -7.55 14.24
C GLU A 134 -1.29 -7.06 13.74
N ASN A 135 -1.52 -5.75 13.76
CA ASN A 135 -2.75 -5.14 13.28
C ASN A 135 -2.45 -4.05 12.26
N THR A 136 -3.31 -3.96 11.26
CA THR A 136 -3.34 -2.85 10.31
C THR A 136 -4.74 -2.26 10.28
N LEU A 137 -4.84 -0.95 10.56
CA LEU A 137 -6.10 -0.24 10.62
C LEU A 137 -6.14 0.83 9.54
N PHE A 138 -7.16 0.79 8.70
CA PHE A 138 -7.46 1.78 7.68
C PHE A 138 -8.67 2.61 8.13
N LEU A 139 -8.48 3.93 8.20
CA LEU A 139 -9.50 4.87 8.64
C LEU A 139 -9.93 5.74 7.47
N GLY A 140 -11.21 5.70 7.08
CA GLY A 140 -11.73 6.47 5.95
C GLY A 140 -10.95 6.24 4.65
N SER A 141 -10.68 4.98 4.33
CA SER A 141 -9.75 4.60 3.27
C SER A 141 -10.36 4.73 1.87
N PRO A 142 -9.68 5.40 0.92
CA PRO A 142 -10.04 5.41 -0.49
C PRO A 142 -9.47 4.19 -1.26
N LEU A 143 -9.02 3.15 -0.57
CA LEU A 143 -8.30 2.01 -1.15
C LEU A 143 -9.03 1.36 -2.31
N GLY A 144 -10.36 1.13 -2.19
CA GLY A 144 -11.17 0.53 -3.25
C GLY A 144 -11.09 1.32 -4.55
N MET A 145 -11.12 2.66 -4.47
CA MET A 145 -10.96 3.53 -5.63
C MET A 145 -9.56 3.38 -6.24
N PHE A 146 -8.51 3.39 -5.42
CA PHE A 146 -7.13 3.24 -5.92
C PHE A 146 -6.91 1.89 -6.61
N LEU A 147 -7.38 0.80 -6.02
CA LEU A 147 -7.27 -0.53 -6.60
C LEU A 147 -8.02 -0.62 -7.92
N THR A 148 -9.22 -0.06 -8.00
CA THR A 148 -9.99 0.00 -9.25
C THR A 148 -9.25 0.80 -10.34
N LEU A 149 -8.68 1.96 -9.99
CA LEU A 149 -7.91 2.78 -10.92
C LEU A 149 -6.62 2.08 -11.39
N ARG A 150 -6.06 1.19 -10.58
CA ARG A 150 -4.92 0.34 -10.94
C ARG A 150 -5.32 -0.90 -11.75
N GLY A 151 -6.59 -1.12 -12.01
CA GLY A 151 -7.11 -2.25 -12.78
C GLY A 151 -7.33 -3.53 -11.96
N ALA A 152 -7.38 -3.44 -10.64
CA ALA A 152 -7.73 -4.58 -9.79
C ALA A 152 -9.22 -4.92 -9.92
N HIS A 153 -9.51 -6.20 -10.11
CA HIS A 153 -10.87 -6.72 -10.22
C HIS A 153 -11.08 -7.86 -9.20
N PRO A 154 -11.52 -7.53 -7.96
CA PRO A 154 -11.58 -8.47 -6.85
C PRO A 154 -12.23 -9.82 -7.22
N VAL A 155 -13.40 -9.78 -7.82
CA VAL A 155 -14.16 -10.99 -8.16
C VAL A 155 -13.49 -11.81 -9.28
N LEU A 156 -12.96 -11.13 -10.31
CA LEU A 156 -12.29 -11.81 -11.41
C LEU A 156 -10.94 -12.37 -11.00
N ASP A 157 -10.24 -11.68 -10.11
CA ASP A 157 -8.93 -12.08 -9.62
C ASP A 157 -9.04 -13.27 -8.65
N GLU A 158 -10.11 -13.35 -7.85
CA GLU A 158 -10.43 -14.54 -7.04
C GLU A 158 -10.76 -15.76 -7.91
N MET A 159 -11.52 -15.58 -8.99
CA MET A 159 -11.88 -16.67 -9.90
C MET A 159 -10.70 -17.19 -10.73
N ARG A 160 -9.69 -16.35 -10.97
CA ARG A 160 -8.48 -16.71 -11.74
C ARG A 160 -7.39 -17.35 -10.90
N ASN A 161 -7.37 -17.10 -9.60
CA ASN A 161 -6.38 -17.65 -8.69
C ASN A 161 -6.80 -19.04 -8.21
N ASP A 162 -6.01 -20.05 -8.57
CA ASP A 162 -6.09 -21.38 -7.98
C ASP A 162 -5.82 -21.29 -6.47
N GLN A 163 -6.87 -21.27 -5.71
CA GLN A 163 -7.15 -21.54 -4.28
C GLN A 163 -6.04 -21.40 -3.21
N ARG A 164 -4.79 -21.06 -3.50
CA ARG A 164 -3.72 -21.15 -2.49
C ARG A 164 -3.25 -19.87 -1.86
N ILE A 165 -3.37 -18.72 -2.52
CA ILE A 165 -3.00 -17.42 -1.95
C ILE A 165 -3.92 -16.35 -2.53
N SER A 166 -4.89 -15.89 -1.74
CA SER A 166 -5.70 -14.74 -2.12
C SER A 166 -4.80 -13.53 -2.41
N PRO A 167 -5.01 -12.80 -3.51
CA PRO A 167 -4.27 -11.56 -3.77
C PRO A 167 -4.46 -10.53 -2.65
N PHE A 168 -5.55 -10.68 -1.87
CA PHE A 168 -5.87 -9.85 -0.72
C PHE A 168 -5.09 -10.18 0.55
N THR A 169 -4.37 -11.31 0.61
CA THR A 169 -3.62 -11.68 1.81
C THR A 169 -2.37 -10.83 1.91
N LEU A 170 -2.40 -9.81 2.74
CA LEU A 170 -1.24 -9.00 3.10
C LEU A 170 -0.51 -9.59 4.31
N PRO A 171 0.79 -9.30 4.50
CA PRO A 171 1.57 -9.73 5.65
C PRO A 171 1.20 -8.90 6.89
N THR A 172 0.05 -9.17 7.44
CA THR A 172 -0.48 -8.63 8.71
C THR A 172 -1.39 -9.68 9.32
N LYS A 173 -1.41 -9.81 10.64
CA LYS A 173 -2.25 -10.81 11.29
C LYS A 173 -3.73 -10.44 11.21
N SER A 174 -4.04 -9.14 11.39
CA SER A 174 -5.41 -8.65 11.29
C SER A 174 -5.43 -7.32 10.51
N LEU A 175 -6.39 -7.19 9.60
CA LEU A 175 -6.63 -5.97 8.84
C LEU A 175 -8.06 -5.49 9.08
N TYR A 176 -8.17 -4.24 9.45
CA TYR A 176 -9.44 -3.58 9.73
C TYR A 176 -9.61 -2.37 8.79
N ASN A 177 -10.74 -2.28 8.12
CA ASN A 177 -11.13 -1.11 7.35
C ASN A 177 -12.32 -0.45 8.04
N ILE A 178 -12.09 0.72 8.62
CA ILE A 178 -13.07 1.47 9.42
C ILE A 178 -13.56 2.66 8.60
N PHE A 179 -14.84 2.64 8.28
CA PHE A 179 -15.52 3.70 7.52
C PHE A 179 -16.86 3.99 8.18
N HIS A 180 -17.42 5.15 7.93
CA HIS A 180 -18.73 5.60 8.41
C HIS A 180 -19.58 6.13 7.26
#